data_d7a455f121bcd4bb1bc801e3c7f55af3
#
_entry.id   d7a455f121bcd4bb1bc801e3c7f55af3
#
_cell.length_a   1.000
_cell.length_b   1.000
_cell.length_c   1.000
_cell.angle_alpha   90.00
_cell.angle_beta   90.00
_cell.angle_gamma   90.00
#
_symmetry.space_group_name_H-M   'P 1'
#
loop_
_entity.id
_entity.type
_entity.pdbx_description
1 polymer ?
#
loop_
_entity_poly.entity_id
_entity_poly.type
_entity_poly.pdbx_seq_one_letter_code
_entity_poly.pdbx_strand_id
1 'polypeptide(L)'
;VATKQDNNRRKRDPETTRAAILEAAKTVLARDGAEGLSVSTVAKVAGVNRGTAYQHFQVKEDLVRATLDSVSHQLLDAVFEGGGPDGEVPEGQLKPDRDHMDEVIERMAAFNMRLAEYAIENSDLCRVWLFDVLSRENPRQDVFYKRFEQAVQTLAESDAGIEDVDVEVQSVMILTGYFMWPVWVRAHARSKKARKEMARRYAMEVLRNAMYGVLQVDTHSILKAYLKSHM
;
A
#
# COMPACT_ATOMS: atom_id res chain seq x y z
N VAL A 1 4.67 -47.97 35.74
CA VAL A 1 5.13 -47.61 34.39
C VAL A 1 4.54 -46.24 34.12
N ALA A 2 5.34 -45.19 34.32
CA ALA A 2 4.91 -43.82 34.08
C ALA A 2 5.20 -43.47 32.61
N THR A 3 4.13 -43.19 31.87
CA THR A 3 4.17 -42.75 30.46
C THR A 3 4.73 -41.34 30.42
N LYS A 4 5.91 -41.19 29.84
CA LYS A 4 6.50 -39.89 29.45
C LYS A 4 5.55 -39.24 28.44
N GLN A 5 4.85 -38.18 28.83
CA GLN A 5 4.19 -37.29 27.90
C GLN A 5 5.27 -36.60 27.07
N ASP A 6 5.24 -36.90 25.80
CA ASP A 6 6.10 -36.36 24.76
C ASP A 6 5.78 -34.87 24.59
N ASN A 7 6.60 -34.01 25.21
CA ASN A 7 6.48 -32.55 25.19
C ASN A 7 7.08 -32.03 23.89
N ASN A 8 6.47 -32.43 22.76
CA ASN A 8 6.86 -31.98 21.41
C ASN A 8 6.36 -30.55 21.20
N ARG A 9 6.95 -29.58 21.92
CA ARG A 9 6.89 -28.17 21.54
C ARG A 9 7.60 -28.05 20.19
N ARG A 10 6.81 -28.15 19.09
CA ARG A 10 7.27 -27.80 17.76
C ARG A 10 7.99 -26.45 17.87
N LYS A 11 9.31 -26.47 17.68
CA LYS A 11 10.14 -25.27 17.55
C LYS A 11 9.52 -24.51 16.36
N ARG A 12 8.79 -23.40 16.63
CA ARG A 12 8.31 -22.53 15.56
C ARG A 12 9.53 -22.10 14.74
N ASP A 13 9.40 -22.21 13.43
CA ASP A 13 10.40 -21.70 12.51
C ASP A 13 10.71 -20.22 12.83
N PRO A 14 12.00 -19.82 12.86
CA PRO A 14 12.39 -18.45 13.17
C PRO A 14 11.70 -17.41 12.28
N GLU A 15 11.53 -17.69 10.97
CA GLU A 15 10.86 -16.80 10.03
C GLU A 15 9.36 -16.64 10.37
N THR A 16 8.67 -17.75 10.65
CA THR A 16 7.27 -17.70 11.11
C THR A 16 7.11 -16.93 12.41
N THR A 17 8.08 -17.05 13.32
CA THR A 17 8.07 -16.30 14.59
C THR A 17 8.31 -14.82 14.35
N ARG A 18 9.26 -14.48 13.48
CA ARG A 18 9.55 -13.09 13.09
C ARG A 18 8.33 -12.42 12.43
N ALA A 19 7.67 -13.11 11.49
CA ALA A 19 6.45 -12.63 10.86
C ALA A 19 5.33 -12.36 11.90
N ALA A 20 5.10 -13.28 12.85
CA ALA A 20 4.13 -13.09 13.91
C ALA A 20 4.43 -11.88 14.81
N ILE A 21 5.72 -11.63 15.09
CA ILE A 21 6.15 -10.44 15.84
C ILE A 21 5.85 -9.16 15.04
N LEU A 22 6.14 -9.12 13.74
CA LEU A 22 5.87 -7.96 12.89
C LEU A 22 4.37 -7.68 12.75
N GLU A 23 3.52 -8.71 12.60
CA GLU A 23 2.06 -8.53 12.57
C GLU A 23 1.51 -7.97 13.90
N ALA A 24 2.01 -8.46 15.02
CA ALA A 24 1.67 -7.91 16.33
C ALA A 24 2.17 -6.45 16.48
N ALA A 25 3.36 -6.15 15.97
CA ALA A 25 3.91 -4.81 16.01
C ALA A 25 3.10 -3.82 15.16
N LYS A 26 2.62 -4.21 13.98
CA LYS A 26 1.69 -3.42 13.15
C LYS A 26 0.43 -3.06 13.94
N THR A 27 -0.16 -4.05 14.63
CA THR A 27 -1.35 -3.84 15.46
C THR A 27 -1.11 -2.84 16.58
N VAL A 28 0.02 -2.96 17.30
CA VAL A 28 0.39 -2.04 18.39
C VAL A 28 0.68 -0.65 17.84
N LEU A 29 1.42 -0.56 16.74
CA LEU A 29 1.78 0.70 16.10
C LEU A 29 0.54 1.46 15.59
N ALA A 30 -0.41 0.76 15.00
CA ALA A 30 -1.68 1.33 14.54
C ALA A 30 -2.56 1.85 15.68
N ARG A 31 -2.56 1.16 16.83
CA ARG A 31 -3.39 1.51 17.99
C ARG A 31 -2.76 2.59 18.87
N ASP A 32 -1.50 2.40 19.21
CA ASP A 32 -0.82 3.13 20.30
C ASP A 32 0.30 4.07 19.79
N GLY A 33 0.56 4.04 18.47
CA GLY A 33 1.68 4.78 17.88
C GLY A 33 3.06 4.20 18.23
N ALA A 34 4.12 4.87 17.77
CA ALA A 34 5.49 4.45 18.01
C ALA A 34 5.88 4.51 19.51
N GLU A 35 5.28 5.42 20.28
CA GLU A 35 5.58 5.54 21.73
C GLU A 35 5.07 4.35 22.53
N GLY A 36 3.90 3.81 22.18
CA GLY A 36 3.30 2.63 22.83
C GLY A 36 3.96 1.31 22.46
N LEU A 37 4.80 1.29 21.41
CA LEU A 37 5.47 0.09 20.94
C LEU A 37 6.72 -0.22 21.79
N SER A 38 6.81 -1.45 22.30
CA SER A 38 8.02 -2.02 22.89
C SER A 38 8.14 -3.49 22.51
N VAL A 39 9.35 -4.04 22.46
CA VAL A 39 9.59 -5.46 22.18
C VAL A 39 8.78 -6.35 23.13
N SER A 40 8.67 -5.95 24.40
CA SER A 40 7.90 -6.68 25.43
C SER A 40 6.40 -6.64 25.18
N THR A 41 5.83 -5.49 24.83
CA THR A 41 4.40 -5.33 24.50
C THR A 41 4.06 -6.15 23.28
N VAL A 42 4.90 -6.08 22.23
CA VAL A 42 4.71 -6.84 21.00
C VAL A 42 4.83 -8.35 21.23
N ALA A 43 5.80 -8.80 22.03
CA ALA A 43 5.92 -10.22 22.41
C ALA A 43 4.62 -10.77 23.03
N LYS A 44 4.00 -9.99 23.92
CA LYS A 44 2.72 -10.35 24.58
C LYS A 44 1.59 -10.46 23.53
N VAL A 45 1.48 -9.51 22.62
CA VAL A 45 0.44 -9.51 21.58
C VAL A 45 0.66 -10.64 20.58
N ALA A 46 1.92 -10.91 20.19
CA ALA A 46 2.30 -12.00 19.28
C ALA A 46 2.15 -13.40 19.90
N GLY A 47 1.95 -13.48 21.22
CA GLY A 47 1.91 -14.77 21.93
C GLY A 47 3.25 -15.51 21.91
N VAL A 48 4.36 -14.77 21.86
CA VAL A 48 5.73 -15.32 21.90
C VAL A 48 6.41 -15.02 23.24
N ASN A 49 7.40 -15.85 23.58
CA ASN A 49 8.19 -15.58 24.78
C ASN A 49 9.01 -14.29 24.60
N ARG A 50 9.11 -13.49 25.67
CA ARG A 50 9.88 -12.23 25.66
C ARG A 50 11.34 -12.43 25.21
N GLY A 51 12.01 -13.48 25.71
CA GLY A 51 13.38 -13.80 25.30
C GLY A 51 13.48 -14.09 23.80
N THR A 52 12.50 -14.82 23.25
CA THR A 52 12.43 -15.09 21.79
C THR A 52 12.25 -13.79 21.00
N ALA A 53 11.38 -12.87 21.45
CA ALA A 53 11.22 -11.59 20.76
C ALA A 53 12.52 -10.77 20.78
N TYR A 54 13.26 -10.74 21.89
CA TYR A 54 14.55 -10.07 21.99
C TYR A 54 15.66 -10.74 21.17
N GLN A 55 15.55 -12.02 20.83
CA GLN A 55 16.45 -12.67 19.88
C GLN A 55 16.26 -12.16 18.45
N HIS A 56 15.04 -11.77 18.08
CA HIS A 56 14.72 -11.20 16.77
C HIS A 56 14.96 -9.69 16.68
N PHE A 57 14.64 -8.96 17.77
CA PHE A 57 14.74 -7.50 17.82
C PHE A 57 15.30 -7.08 19.17
N GLN A 58 16.57 -6.72 19.19
CA GLN A 58 17.27 -6.36 20.44
C GLN A 58 16.84 -5.01 21.00
N VAL A 59 16.54 -4.06 20.11
CA VAL A 59 16.11 -2.70 20.47
C VAL A 59 14.78 -2.36 19.78
N LYS A 60 14.09 -1.38 20.37
CA LYS A 60 12.80 -0.90 19.87
C LYS A 60 12.89 -0.34 18.44
N GLU A 61 13.94 0.38 18.16
CA GLU A 61 14.19 1.08 16.91
C GLU A 61 14.26 0.10 15.72
N ASP A 62 14.91 -1.06 15.90
CA ASP A 62 15.00 -2.10 14.87
C ASP A 62 13.63 -2.74 14.64
N LEU A 63 12.83 -2.96 15.70
CA LEU A 63 11.48 -3.48 15.58
C LEU A 63 10.57 -2.49 14.83
N VAL A 64 10.63 -1.20 15.18
CA VAL A 64 9.85 -0.15 14.49
C VAL A 64 10.22 -0.11 13.02
N ARG A 65 11.50 -0.01 12.69
CA ARG A 65 11.97 0.03 11.29
C ARG A 65 11.50 -1.18 10.49
N ALA A 66 11.75 -2.39 10.99
CA ALA A 66 11.32 -3.61 10.31
C ALA A 66 9.80 -3.71 10.17
N THR A 67 9.03 -3.14 11.11
CA THR A 67 7.56 -3.09 11.03
C THR A 67 7.11 -2.14 9.92
N LEU A 68 7.69 -0.96 9.83
CA LEU A 68 7.39 0.04 8.82
C LEU A 68 7.77 -0.47 7.41
N ASP A 69 8.95 -1.06 7.26
CA ASP A 69 9.37 -1.71 6.02
C ASP A 69 8.40 -2.83 5.61
N SER A 70 7.93 -3.63 6.57
CA SER A 70 6.94 -4.67 6.32
C SER A 70 5.57 -4.10 5.90
N VAL A 71 5.18 -2.92 6.38
CA VAL A 71 3.96 -2.23 5.93
C VAL A 71 4.11 -1.76 4.49
N SER A 72 5.26 -1.17 4.13
CA SER A 72 5.53 -0.70 2.77
C SER A 72 5.53 -1.85 1.75
N HIS A 73 6.14 -2.99 2.09
CA HIS A 73 6.11 -4.18 1.23
C HIS A 73 4.69 -4.76 1.12
N GLN A 74 3.93 -4.79 2.20
CA GLN A 74 2.54 -5.27 2.16
C GLN A 74 1.65 -4.38 1.27
N LEU A 75 1.84 -3.06 1.30
CA LEU A 75 1.19 -2.13 0.37
C LEU A 75 1.60 -2.41 -1.07
N LEU A 76 2.90 -2.58 -1.30
CA LEU A 76 3.46 -2.89 -2.62
C LEU A 76 2.82 -4.16 -3.21
N ASP A 77 2.86 -5.26 -2.46
CA ASP A 77 2.33 -6.57 -2.88
C ASP A 77 0.82 -6.55 -3.13
N ALA A 78 0.07 -5.82 -2.30
CA ALA A 78 -1.38 -5.75 -2.41
C ALA A 78 -1.87 -4.92 -3.59
N VAL A 79 -1.11 -3.92 -4.01
CA VAL A 79 -1.52 -2.93 -5.01
C VAL A 79 -0.89 -3.21 -6.37
N PHE A 80 0.38 -3.60 -6.41
CA PHE A 80 1.12 -3.88 -7.63
C PHE A 80 1.24 -5.38 -7.87
N GLU A 81 0.55 -5.91 -8.87
CA GLU A 81 0.67 -7.30 -9.30
C GLU A 81 2.06 -7.55 -9.91
N GLY A 82 2.81 -8.48 -9.34
CA GLY A 82 4.11 -8.91 -9.88
C GLY A 82 5.26 -7.93 -9.63
N GLY A 83 5.13 -7.03 -8.66
CA GLY A 83 6.25 -6.20 -8.21
C GLY A 83 7.33 -7.08 -7.57
N GLY A 84 8.59 -6.96 -8.03
CA GLY A 84 9.74 -7.58 -7.37
C GLY A 84 9.99 -6.97 -5.98
N PRO A 85 10.84 -7.62 -5.15
CA PRO A 85 11.09 -7.20 -3.77
C PRO A 85 11.64 -5.78 -3.62
N ASP A 86 12.22 -5.23 -4.68
CA ASP A 86 12.78 -3.86 -4.72
C ASP A 86 11.85 -2.86 -5.43
N GLY A 87 10.60 -3.24 -5.71
CA GLY A 87 9.64 -2.40 -6.42
C GLY A 87 9.96 -2.22 -7.91
N GLU A 88 10.78 -3.09 -8.50
CA GLU A 88 11.11 -3.05 -9.92
C GLU A 88 9.89 -3.27 -10.79
N VAL A 89 9.82 -2.51 -11.89
CA VAL A 89 8.79 -2.71 -12.93
C VAL A 89 9.12 -3.98 -13.67
N PRO A 90 8.24 -5.00 -13.73
CA PRO A 90 8.48 -6.19 -14.54
C PRO A 90 8.79 -5.81 -15.99
N GLU A 91 9.85 -6.40 -16.56
CA GLU A 91 10.12 -6.32 -18.00
C GLU A 91 8.86 -6.77 -18.76
N GLY A 92 8.30 -5.91 -19.60
CA GLY A 92 7.08 -6.21 -20.37
C GLY A 92 5.80 -5.59 -19.85
N GLN A 93 5.79 -4.79 -18.77
CA GLN A 93 4.66 -3.88 -18.55
C GLN A 93 4.61 -2.90 -19.70
N LEU A 94 3.56 -3.03 -20.51
CA LEU A 94 3.30 -2.19 -21.68
C LEU A 94 3.47 -0.72 -21.32
N LYS A 95 4.37 -0.03 -22.01
CA LYS A 95 4.37 1.43 -22.02
C LYS A 95 2.99 1.86 -22.52
N PRO A 96 2.36 2.85 -21.88
CA PRO A 96 1.12 3.40 -22.39
C PRO A 96 1.33 3.87 -23.83
N ASP A 97 0.53 3.31 -24.74
CA ASP A 97 0.56 3.58 -26.17
C ASP A 97 -0.81 4.14 -26.57
N ARG A 98 -0.84 5.10 -27.49
CA ARG A 98 -2.09 5.72 -27.96
C ARG A 98 -3.00 4.71 -28.65
N ASP A 99 -2.44 3.76 -29.37
CA ASP A 99 -3.21 2.74 -30.12
C ASP A 99 -3.89 1.72 -29.18
N HIS A 100 -3.42 1.62 -27.91
CA HIS A 100 -3.96 0.71 -26.89
C HIS A 100 -4.46 1.47 -25.65
N MET A 101 -4.98 2.69 -25.83
CA MET A 101 -5.39 3.56 -24.71
C MET A 101 -6.56 2.99 -23.90
N ASP A 102 -7.44 2.21 -24.49
CA ASP A 102 -8.51 1.49 -23.80
C ASP A 102 -7.95 0.50 -22.78
N GLU A 103 -6.94 -0.29 -23.14
CA GLU A 103 -6.26 -1.21 -22.23
C GLU A 103 -5.50 -0.46 -21.11
N VAL A 104 -4.91 0.70 -21.43
CA VAL A 104 -4.25 1.58 -20.44
C VAL A 104 -5.26 2.08 -19.42
N ILE A 105 -6.42 2.56 -19.87
CA ILE A 105 -7.51 3.05 -19.01
C ILE A 105 -8.04 1.93 -18.12
N GLU A 106 -8.28 0.73 -18.66
CA GLU A 106 -8.76 -0.42 -17.88
C GLU A 106 -7.76 -0.81 -16.78
N ARG A 107 -6.46 -0.86 -17.09
CA ARG A 107 -5.41 -1.16 -16.11
C ARG A 107 -5.30 -0.08 -15.03
N MET A 108 -5.37 1.19 -15.42
CA MET A 108 -5.38 2.31 -14.46
C MET A 108 -6.62 2.25 -13.55
N ALA A 109 -7.79 1.96 -14.12
CA ALA A 109 -9.02 1.81 -13.36
C ALA A 109 -8.93 0.66 -12.35
N ALA A 110 -8.42 -0.50 -12.80
CA ALA A 110 -8.23 -1.67 -11.93
C ALA A 110 -7.21 -1.39 -10.81
N PHE A 111 -6.10 -0.73 -11.13
CA PHE A 111 -5.09 -0.30 -10.16
C PHE A 111 -5.69 0.67 -9.12
N ASN A 112 -6.36 1.73 -9.58
CA ASN A 112 -7.00 2.71 -8.73
C ASN A 112 -8.05 2.06 -7.81
N MET A 113 -8.79 1.08 -8.33
CA MET A 113 -9.79 0.35 -7.55
C MET A 113 -9.14 -0.50 -6.46
N ARG A 114 -8.08 -1.26 -6.78
CA ARG A 114 -7.32 -2.05 -5.79
C ARG A 114 -6.77 -1.16 -4.67
N LEU A 115 -6.12 -0.05 -5.03
CA LEU A 115 -5.55 0.86 -4.03
C LEU A 115 -6.64 1.48 -3.16
N ALA A 116 -7.77 1.91 -3.73
CA ALA A 116 -8.88 2.47 -2.97
C ALA A 116 -9.53 1.45 -2.02
N GLU A 117 -9.80 0.24 -2.49
CA GLU A 117 -10.33 -0.85 -1.64
C GLU A 117 -9.37 -1.21 -0.53
N TYR A 118 -8.08 -1.37 -0.84
CA TYR A 118 -7.05 -1.68 0.15
C TYR A 118 -6.96 -0.59 1.22
N ALA A 119 -6.88 0.68 0.82
CA ALA A 119 -6.77 1.80 1.75
C ALA A 119 -7.99 1.90 2.68
N ILE A 120 -9.18 1.63 2.18
CA ILE A 120 -10.41 1.65 2.99
C ILE A 120 -10.44 0.47 3.98
N GLU A 121 -10.06 -0.72 3.56
CA GLU A 121 -10.11 -1.91 4.40
C GLU A 121 -8.93 -1.97 5.40
N ASN A 122 -7.80 -1.37 5.06
CA ASN A 122 -6.57 -1.36 5.85
C ASN A 122 -6.18 0.06 6.31
N SER A 123 -7.16 0.90 6.64
CA SER A 123 -6.94 2.31 6.97
C SER A 123 -5.93 2.56 8.09
N ASP A 124 -5.79 1.62 9.02
CA ASP A 124 -4.83 1.72 10.12
C ASP A 124 -3.39 1.49 9.63
N LEU A 125 -3.17 0.55 8.70
CA LEU A 125 -1.86 0.34 8.07
C LEU A 125 -1.48 1.53 7.19
N CYS A 126 -2.42 2.05 6.41
CA CYS A 126 -2.21 3.24 5.58
C CYS A 126 -1.84 4.46 6.42
N ARG A 127 -2.45 4.62 7.59
CA ARG A 127 -2.10 5.68 8.55
C ARG A 127 -0.68 5.49 9.09
N VAL A 128 -0.29 4.27 9.46
CA VAL A 128 1.06 3.95 9.91
C VAL A 128 2.09 4.29 8.83
N TRP A 129 1.84 3.87 7.59
CA TRP A 129 2.69 4.20 6.45
C TRP A 129 2.81 5.71 6.23
N LEU A 130 1.69 6.43 6.24
CA LEU A 130 1.70 7.88 6.04
C LEU A 130 2.52 8.61 7.11
N PHE A 131 2.37 8.24 8.38
CA PHE A 131 3.16 8.83 9.47
C PHE A 131 4.65 8.51 9.34
N ASP A 132 5.00 7.29 8.89
CA ASP A 132 6.39 6.93 8.63
C ASP A 132 6.99 7.79 7.53
N VAL A 133 6.33 7.89 6.38
CA VAL A 133 6.78 8.69 5.23
C VAL A 133 6.94 10.17 5.61
N LEU A 134 6.00 10.74 6.38
CA LEU A 134 6.08 12.11 6.87
C LEU A 134 7.25 12.34 7.87
N SER A 135 7.77 11.27 8.49
CA SER A 135 8.85 11.35 9.46
C SER A 135 10.23 11.06 8.87
N ARG A 136 10.29 10.57 7.62
CA ARG A 136 11.54 10.24 6.93
C ARG A 136 12.24 11.50 6.41
N GLU A 137 13.56 11.55 6.53
CA GLU A 137 14.38 12.60 5.87
C GLU A 137 14.30 12.51 4.34
N ASN A 138 14.17 11.28 3.82
CA ASN A 138 14.00 11.02 2.39
C ASN A 138 12.86 10.04 2.14
N PRO A 139 11.62 10.51 1.89
CA PRO A 139 10.45 9.68 1.58
C PRO A 139 10.61 8.80 0.34
N ARG A 140 11.43 9.22 -0.63
CA ARG A 140 11.69 8.48 -1.87
C ARG A 140 12.42 7.15 -1.68
N GLN A 141 12.97 6.89 -0.50
CA GLN A 141 13.56 5.58 -0.17
C GLN A 141 12.51 4.52 0.16
N ASP A 142 11.26 4.91 0.40
CA ASP A 142 10.17 3.97 0.63
C ASP A 142 9.85 3.18 -0.65
N VAL A 143 9.79 1.84 -0.53
CA VAL A 143 9.64 0.96 -1.70
C VAL A 143 8.29 1.11 -2.38
N PHE A 144 7.22 1.36 -1.61
CA PHE A 144 5.89 1.57 -2.17
C PHE A 144 5.80 2.95 -2.86
N TYR A 145 6.29 4.01 -2.21
CA TYR A 145 6.34 5.35 -2.80
C TYR A 145 7.14 5.35 -4.11
N LYS A 146 8.34 4.78 -4.09
CA LYS A 146 9.23 4.68 -5.26
C LYS A 146 8.54 3.98 -6.43
N ARG A 147 7.87 2.85 -6.16
CA ARG A 147 7.15 2.10 -7.20
C ARG A 147 5.95 2.87 -7.74
N PHE A 148 5.25 3.60 -6.87
CA PHE A 148 4.14 4.46 -7.28
C PHE A 148 4.62 5.62 -8.15
N GLU A 149 5.66 6.33 -7.74
CA GLU A 149 6.29 7.43 -8.51
C GLU A 149 6.75 6.93 -9.89
N GLN A 150 7.36 5.75 -9.98
CA GLN A 150 7.74 5.13 -11.25
C GLN A 150 6.54 4.86 -12.17
N ALA A 151 5.41 4.44 -11.62
CA ALA A 151 4.20 4.22 -12.40
C ALA A 151 3.65 5.55 -12.97
N VAL A 152 3.67 6.62 -12.19
CA VAL A 152 3.28 7.96 -12.65
C VAL A 152 4.26 8.48 -13.70
N GLN A 153 5.57 8.27 -13.50
CA GLN A 153 6.63 8.63 -14.46
C GLN A 153 6.42 7.92 -15.81
N THR A 154 6.18 6.60 -15.78
CA THR A 154 5.94 5.82 -17.00
C THR A 154 4.73 6.33 -17.80
N LEU A 155 3.68 6.77 -17.09
CA LEU A 155 2.50 7.36 -17.72
C LEU A 155 2.81 8.74 -18.32
N ALA A 156 3.52 9.59 -17.59
CA ALA A 156 3.87 10.94 -18.02
C ALA A 156 4.84 10.93 -19.22
N GLU A 157 5.78 9.99 -19.27
CA GLU A 157 6.77 9.83 -20.35
C GLU A 157 6.23 9.03 -21.56
N SER A 158 4.99 8.59 -21.52
CA SER A 158 4.37 7.87 -22.64
C SER A 158 4.02 8.80 -23.80
N ASP A 159 3.80 8.24 -24.98
CA ASP A 159 3.36 8.99 -26.16
C ASP A 159 2.02 9.73 -25.98
N ALA A 160 1.23 9.30 -24.98
CA ALA A 160 -0.03 9.92 -24.59
C ALA A 160 0.12 10.95 -23.46
N GLY A 161 1.30 11.05 -22.84
CA GLY A 161 1.58 11.99 -21.75
C GLY A 161 1.64 13.44 -22.23
N ILE A 162 1.43 14.37 -21.32
CA ILE A 162 1.74 15.79 -21.54
C ILE A 162 3.13 16.13 -21.03
N GLU A 163 3.79 17.05 -21.72
CA GLU A 163 5.09 17.58 -21.29
C GLU A 163 4.96 18.34 -19.95
N ASP A 164 6.06 18.42 -19.21
CA ASP A 164 6.18 19.20 -17.96
C ASP A 164 5.31 18.74 -16.78
N VAL A 165 4.89 17.47 -16.73
CA VAL A 165 4.23 16.93 -15.55
C VAL A 165 5.23 16.82 -14.40
N ASP A 166 4.96 17.49 -13.28
CA ASP A 166 5.72 17.30 -12.04
C ASP A 166 5.29 15.98 -11.38
N VAL A 167 6.02 14.91 -11.68
CA VAL A 167 5.73 13.53 -11.25
C VAL A 167 5.77 13.40 -9.73
N GLU A 168 6.71 14.11 -9.06
CA GLU A 168 6.81 14.07 -7.60
C GLU A 168 5.56 14.67 -6.95
N VAL A 169 5.18 15.88 -7.35
CA VAL A 169 3.99 16.57 -6.85
C VAL A 169 2.73 15.76 -7.15
N GLN A 170 2.60 15.23 -8.36
CA GLN A 170 1.47 14.41 -8.77
C GLN A 170 1.34 13.14 -7.92
N SER A 171 2.47 12.46 -7.65
CA SER A 171 2.50 11.26 -6.83
C SER A 171 2.07 11.55 -5.38
N VAL A 172 2.58 12.63 -4.79
CA VAL A 172 2.21 13.05 -3.43
C VAL A 172 0.73 13.40 -3.35
N MET A 173 0.19 14.15 -4.32
CA MET A 173 -1.23 14.53 -4.35
C MET A 173 -2.14 13.31 -4.42
N ILE A 174 -1.85 12.36 -5.30
CA ILE A 174 -2.65 11.15 -5.47
C ILE A 174 -2.61 10.28 -4.21
N LEU A 175 -1.43 9.97 -3.68
CA LEU A 175 -1.27 9.11 -2.51
C LEU A 175 -1.89 9.72 -1.25
N THR A 176 -1.70 11.02 -1.03
CA THR A 176 -2.33 11.72 0.10
C THR A 176 -3.84 11.55 0.05
N GLY A 177 -4.44 11.70 -1.11
CA GLY A 177 -5.87 11.53 -1.29
C GLY A 177 -6.34 10.10 -0.98
N TYR A 178 -5.63 9.06 -1.46
CA TYR A 178 -5.96 7.66 -1.15
C TYR A 178 -5.95 7.36 0.34
N PHE A 179 -5.00 7.92 1.09
CA PHE A 179 -4.88 7.63 2.52
C PHE A 179 -5.73 8.53 3.41
N MET A 180 -6.19 9.66 2.89
CA MET A 180 -7.19 10.51 3.55
C MET A 180 -8.63 10.05 3.31
N TRP A 181 -8.95 9.48 2.14
CA TRP A 181 -10.29 9.06 1.79
C TRP A 181 -10.95 8.09 2.79
N PRO A 182 -10.26 7.11 3.39
CA PRO A 182 -10.81 6.23 4.43
C PRO A 182 -11.43 6.96 5.63
N VAL A 183 -10.99 8.18 5.92
CA VAL A 183 -11.60 9.00 6.99
C VAL A 183 -13.06 9.33 6.66
N TRP A 184 -13.33 9.75 5.42
CA TRP A 184 -14.69 10.00 4.92
C TRP A 184 -15.53 8.72 4.84
N VAL A 185 -14.93 7.66 4.37
CA VAL A 185 -15.60 6.35 4.26
C VAL A 185 -16.07 5.87 5.62
N ARG A 186 -15.25 5.98 6.65
CA ARG A 186 -15.61 5.61 8.02
C ARG A 186 -16.83 6.37 8.53
N ALA A 187 -16.96 7.64 8.20
CA ALA A 187 -18.09 8.48 8.60
C ALA A 187 -19.39 8.16 7.85
N HIS A 188 -19.31 7.70 6.59
CA HIS A 188 -20.45 7.62 5.68
C HIS A 188 -20.86 6.22 5.23
N ALA A 189 -19.97 5.21 5.37
CA ALA A 189 -20.18 3.88 4.82
C ALA A 189 -20.01 2.77 5.88
N ARG A 190 -21.14 2.34 6.47
CA ARG A 190 -21.13 1.30 7.51
C ARG A 190 -21.19 -0.13 6.98
N SER A 191 -21.71 -0.35 5.77
CA SER A 191 -21.79 -1.67 5.15
C SER A 191 -20.64 -1.92 4.18
N LYS A 192 -20.30 -3.22 3.96
CA LYS A 192 -19.29 -3.61 2.96
C LYS A 192 -19.66 -3.09 1.56
N LYS A 193 -20.94 -3.18 1.18
CA LYS A 193 -21.43 -2.65 -0.11
C LYS A 193 -21.20 -1.15 -0.23
N ALA A 194 -21.52 -0.38 0.83
CA ALA A 194 -21.31 1.07 0.83
C ALA A 194 -19.82 1.43 0.76
N ARG A 195 -18.94 0.71 1.46
CA ARG A 195 -17.49 0.92 1.38
C ARG A 195 -16.94 0.64 -0.03
N LYS A 196 -17.39 -0.44 -0.67
CA LYS A 196 -17.00 -0.74 -2.05
C LYS A 196 -17.45 0.34 -3.05
N GLU A 197 -18.66 0.88 -2.87
CA GLU A 197 -19.14 2.00 -3.67
C GLU A 197 -18.30 3.26 -3.44
N MET A 198 -17.91 3.56 -2.21
CA MET A 198 -17.01 4.68 -1.91
C MET A 198 -15.62 4.48 -2.53
N ALA A 199 -15.09 3.25 -2.54
CA ALA A 199 -13.84 2.92 -3.22
C ALA A 199 -13.95 3.22 -4.73
N ARG A 200 -15.03 2.73 -5.37
CA ARG A 200 -15.29 2.95 -6.78
C ARG A 200 -15.38 4.44 -7.14
N ARG A 201 -16.14 5.21 -6.37
CA ARG A 201 -16.26 6.66 -6.59
C ARG A 201 -14.91 7.36 -6.57
N TYR A 202 -14.07 7.02 -5.59
CA TYR A 202 -12.76 7.63 -5.45
C TYR A 202 -11.83 7.20 -6.59
N ALA A 203 -11.77 5.90 -6.89
CA ALA A 203 -10.95 5.35 -7.96
C ALA A 203 -11.26 5.97 -9.33
N MET A 204 -12.56 6.14 -9.64
CA MET A 204 -12.98 6.77 -10.90
C MET A 204 -12.65 8.26 -10.96
N GLU A 205 -12.70 8.97 -9.82
CA GLU A 205 -12.34 10.39 -9.79
C GLU A 205 -10.82 10.58 -9.93
N VAL A 206 -10.01 9.72 -9.29
CA VAL A 206 -8.55 9.74 -9.50
C VAL A 206 -8.21 9.42 -10.97
N LEU A 207 -8.86 8.43 -11.57
CA LEU A 207 -8.69 8.12 -13.00
C LEU A 207 -9.01 9.34 -13.87
N ARG A 208 -10.14 10.00 -13.62
CA ARG A 208 -10.54 11.22 -14.33
C ARG A 208 -9.47 12.30 -14.21
N ASN A 209 -9.01 12.58 -12.98
CA ASN A 209 -7.99 13.60 -12.75
C ASN A 209 -6.66 13.27 -13.43
N ALA A 210 -6.22 12.01 -13.37
CA ALA A 210 -5.01 11.58 -14.06
C ALA A 210 -5.12 11.75 -15.58
N MET A 211 -6.25 11.33 -16.17
CA MET A 211 -6.47 11.42 -17.62
C MET A 211 -6.54 12.88 -18.11
N TYR A 212 -7.16 13.78 -17.36
CA TYR A 212 -7.27 15.18 -17.76
C TYR A 212 -6.06 16.02 -17.37
N GLY A 213 -5.29 15.58 -16.37
CA GLY A 213 -4.13 16.32 -15.86
C GLY A 213 -2.77 15.82 -16.35
N VAL A 214 -2.69 14.58 -16.88
CA VAL A 214 -1.43 13.92 -17.26
C VAL A 214 -1.44 13.46 -18.72
N LEU A 215 -2.61 13.24 -19.32
CA LEU A 215 -2.74 12.74 -20.68
C LEU A 215 -3.25 13.82 -21.65
N GLN A 216 -2.83 13.71 -22.90
CA GLN A 216 -3.19 14.65 -23.95
C GLN A 216 -4.71 14.65 -24.25
N VAL A 217 -5.24 15.80 -24.71
CA VAL A 217 -6.67 16.05 -24.88
C VAL A 217 -7.36 15.10 -25.86
N ASP A 218 -6.65 14.60 -26.86
CA ASP A 218 -7.19 13.65 -27.86
C ASP A 218 -7.57 12.28 -27.25
N THR A 219 -6.99 11.91 -26.10
CA THR A 219 -7.33 10.68 -25.35
C THR A 219 -8.62 10.80 -24.54
N HIS A 220 -9.16 12.00 -24.35
CA HIS A 220 -10.30 12.25 -23.45
C HIS A 220 -11.62 11.66 -23.97
N SER A 221 -11.77 11.42 -25.26
CA SER A 221 -12.96 10.77 -25.83
C SER A 221 -13.12 9.33 -25.35
N ILE A 222 -12.00 8.59 -25.26
CA ILE A 222 -11.95 7.21 -24.77
C ILE A 222 -12.31 7.17 -23.28
N LEU A 223 -11.74 8.07 -22.49
CA LEU A 223 -12.10 8.21 -21.08
C LEU A 223 -13.59 8.49 -20.90
N LYS A 224 -14.17 9.42 -21.66
CA LYS A 224 -15.60 9.72 -21.58
C LYS A 224 -16.48 8.50 -21.86
N ALA A 225 -16.12 7.69 -22.86
CA ALA A 225 -16.85 6.44 -23.18
C ALA A 225 -16.73 5.44 -22.02
N TYR A 226 -15.53 5.23 -21.49
CA TYR A 226 -15.28 4.34 -20.36
C TYR A 226 -16.08 4.76 -19.11
N LEU A 227 -16.00 6.02 -18.71
CA LEU A 227 -16.72 6.52 -17.53
C LEU A 227 -18.25 6.36 -17.67
N LYS A 228 -18.79 6.61 -18.88
CA LYS A 228 -20.23 6.46 -19.14
C LYS A 228 -20.71 5.01 -18.99
N SER A 229 -19.87 4.02 -19.25
CA SER A 229 -20.23 2.60 -19.16
C SER A 229 -20.04 2.03 -17.74
N HIS A 230 -19.28 2.69 -16.87
CA HIS A 230 -18.91 2.17 -15.55
C HIS A 230 -19.41 3.03 -14.36
N MET A 231 -20.05 4.15 -14.61
CA MET A 231 -20.72 4.99 -13.63
C MET A 231 -22.21 4.74 -13.59
#